data_d6fdb19aacde9fbc6dfa7aa3eb8beefa
#
_entry.id   d6fdb19aacde9fbc6dfa7aa3eb8beefa
#
_cell.length_a   1.000
_cell.length_b   1.000
_cell.length_c   1.000
_cell.angle_alpha   90.00
_cell.angle_beta   90.00
_cell.angle_gamma   90.00
#
_symmetry.space_group_name_H-M   'P 1'
#
loop_
_entity.id
_entity.type
_entity.pdbx_description
1 polymer ?
#
loop_
_entity_poly.entity_id
_entity_poly.type
_entity_poly.pdbx_seq_one_letter_code
_entity_poly.pdbx_strand_id
1 'polypeptide(L)'
;MSEEIEEIEDIDSQKDKYLTFHIGQEDYAISITHVTEIIGMLKITEVPQTPDYIKGVINLRGKVIPVMDIRLRFGMPARDYDERTCVIVVHFKENIVGLVVDTVSEVLDIPEADVENSQNFNQSAERNFICGMGKIHDQIKMVIDVNALLFRDDLLINDMSATDEKAG
;
A
#
# COMPACT_ATOMS: atom_id res chain seq x y z
N MET A 1 9.00 -12.30 -31.01
CA MET A 1 8.80 -13.59 -30.34
C MET A 1 9.35 -13.62 -28.94
N SER A 2 10.60 -13.17 -28.78
CA SER A 2 11.22 -13.11 -27.45
C SER A 2 10.56 -12.12 -26.49
N GLU A 3 10.03 -11.00 -27.01
CA GLU A 3 9.38 -10.00 -26.19
C GLU A 3 8.10 -10.53 -25.53
N GLU A 4 7.29 -11.28 -26.24
CA GLU A 4 6.08 -11.85 -25.68
C GLU A 4 6.38 -12.87 -24.60
N ILE A 5 7.41 -13.68 -24.81
CA ILE A 5 7.84 -14.69 -23.83
C ILE A 5 8.40 -14.00 -22.60
N GLU A 6 9.17 -12.93 -22.78
CA GLU A 6 9.72 -12.17 -21.66
C GLU A 6 8.62 -11.52 -20.81
N GLU A 7 7.57 -10.98 -21.46
CA GLU A 7 6.45 -10.41 -20.72
C GLU A 7 5.71 -11.46 -19.90
N ILE A 8 5.50 -12.65 -20.45
CA ILE A 8 4.85 -13.74 -19.73
C ILE A 8 5.71 -14.21 -18.57
N GLU A 9 7.01 -14.35 -18.80
CA GLU A 9 7.93 -14.73 -17.73
C GLU A 9 7.99 -13.65 -16.65
N ASP A 10 7.95 -12.36 -17.02
CA ASP A 10 7.96 -11.29 -16.07
C ASP A 10 6.72 -11.29 -15.19
N ILE A 11 5.54 -11.53 -15.78
CA ILE A 11 4.30 -11.61 -15.02
C ILE A 11 4.35 -12.78 -14.04
N ASP A 12 4.78 -13.95 -14.50
CA ASP A 12 4.90 -15.11 -13.63
C ASP A 12 5.97 -14.91 -12.56
N SER A 13 7.10 -14.27 -12.91
CA SER A 13 8.17 -14.02 -11.95
C SER A 13 7.79 -12.98 -10.90
N GLN A 14 6.85 -12.10 -11.19
CA GLN A 14 6.39 -11.08 -10.25
C GLN A 14 5.34 -11.60 -9.27
N LYS A 15 4.79 -12.77 -9.52
CA LYS A 15 3.70 -13.33 -8.73
C LYS A 15 4.03 -13.42 -7.24
N ASP A 16 5.25 -13.82 -6.92
CA ASP A 16 5.66 -14.00 -5.53
C ASP A 16 6.57 -12.88 -5.02
N LYS A 17 6.70 -11.80 -5.76
CA LYS A 17 7.56 -10.68 -5.36
C LYS A 17 6.75 -9.66 -4.57
N TYR A 18 7.37 -9.20 -3.50
CA TYR A 18 6.76 -8.25 -2.58
C TYR A 18 7.73 -7.11 -2.30
N LEU A 19 7.19 -5.91 -2.26
CA LEU A 19 7.93 -4.76 -1.78
C LEU A 19 7.79 -4.72 -0.28
N THR A 20 8.90 -4.68 0.43
CA THR A 20 8.89 -4.64 1.90
C THR A 20 9.15 -3.22 2.37
N PHE A 21 8.50 -2.86 3.47
CA PHE A 21 8.61 -1.54 4.04
C PHE A 21 8.40 -1.62 5.55
N HIS A 22 8.79 -0.57 6.24
CA HIS A 22 8.69 -0.51 7.69
C HIS A 22 7.65 0.51 8.13
N ILE A 23 6.88 0.14 9.13
CA ILE A 23 6.04 1.04 9.90
C ILE A 23 6.39 0.80 11.36
N GLY A 24 7.00 1.78 12.00
CA GLY A 24 7.53 1.58 13.35
C GLY A 24 8.62 0.54 13.35
N GLN A 25 8.45 -0.49 14.16
CA GLN A 25 9.43 -1.57 14.26
C GLN A 25 9.01 -2.82 13.50
N GLU A 26 7.89 -2.76 12.80
CA GLU A 26 7.34 -3.92 12.12
C GLU A 26 7.59 -3.87 10.62
N ASP A 27 7.77 -5.03 10.04
CA ASP A 27 8.00 -5.19 8.60
C ASP A 27 6.70 -5.62 7.91
N TYR A 28 6.40 -4.93 6.84
CA TYR A 28 5.22 -5.21 6.03
C TYR A 28 5.63 -5.50 4.60
N ALA A 29 4.77 -6.19 3.88
CA ALA A 29 5.02 -6.54 2.49
C ALA A 29 3.75 -6.30 1.68
N ILE A 30 3.93 -5.78 0.47
CA ILE A 30 2.83 -5.57 -0.46
C ILE A 30 3.24 -6.16 -1.81
N SER A 31 2.32 -6.87 -2.46
CA SER A 31 2.62 -7.47 -3.76
C SER A 31 3.03 -6.40 -4.75
N ILE A 32 4.12 -6.62 -5.47
CA ILE A 32 4.57 -5.63 -6.45
C ILE A 32 3.61 -5.50 -7.63
N THR A 33 2.69 -6.45 -7.80
CA THR A 33 1.67 -6.33 -8.85
C THR A 33 0.77 -5.13 -8.63
N HIS A 34 0.69 -4.63 -7.40
CA HIS A 34 -0.10 -3.43 -7.08
C HIS A 34 0.74 -2.16 -7.04
N VAL A 35 2.06 -2.25 -7.11
CA VAL A 35 2.93 -1.09 -6.97
C VAL A 35 3.19 -0.46 -8.32
N THR A 36 2.87 0.82 -8.45
CA THR A 36 3.15 1.57 -9.66
C THR A 36 4.54 2.19 -9.60
N GLU A 37 4.83 2.85 -8.48
CA GLU A 37 6.15 3.47 -8.28
C GLU A 37 6.32 3.85 -6.81
N ILE A 38 7.54 4.21 -6.46
CA ILE A 38 7.89 4.70 -5.12
C ILE A 38 8.47 6.09 -5.30
N ILE A 39 7.95 7.05 -4.54
CA ILE A 39 8.39 8.44 -4.63
C ILE A 39 8.70 8.97 -3.24
N GLY A 40 9.48 10.04 -3.18
CA GLY A 40 9.65 10.79 -1.95
C GLY A 40 8.41 11.60 -1.65
N MET A 41 8.41 12.27 -0.49
CA MET A 41 7.26 13.07 -0.10
C MET A 41 7.08 14.26 -1.03
N LEU A 42 5.85 14.47 -1.46
CA LEU A 42 5.42 15.64 -2.22
C LEU A 42 4.52 16.50 -1.34
N LYS A 43 4.29 17.73 -1.77
CA LYS A 43 3.36 18.61 -1.05
C LYS A 43 1.97 17.96 -1.04
N ILE A 44 1.38 17.87 0.15
CA ILE A 44 0.04 17.31 0.34
C ILE A 44 -0.93 18.47 0.49
N THR A 45 -2.00 18.46 -0.30
CA THR A 45 -3.09 19.42 -0.17
C THR A 45 -4.21 18.76 0.64
N GLU A 46 -4.55 19.33 1.78
CA GLU A 46 -5.57 18.76 2.64
C GLU A 46 -6.94 18.85 1.98
N VAL A 47 -7.73 17.80 2.18
CA VAL A 47 -9.12 17.72 1.69
C VAL A 47 -10.03 17.66 2.91
N PRO A 48 -11.05 18.54 3.00
CA PRO A 48 -11.93 18.55 4.17
C PRO A 48 -12.82 17.30 4.22
N GLN A 49 -13.28 16.97 5.44
CA GLN A 49 -14.26 15.90 5.67
C GLN A 49 -13.78 14.51 5.24
N THR A 50 -12.48 14.24 5.42
CA THR A 50 -11.92 12.91 5.19
C THR A 50 -11.49 12.32 6.53
N PRO A 51 -11.38 10.98 6.62
CA PRO A 51 -10.82 10.38 7.82
C PRO A 51 -9.39 10.86 8.07
N ASP A 52 -8.95 10.75 9.30
CA ASP A 52 -7.63 11.22 9.69
C ASP A 52 -6.49 10.52 8.93
N TYR A 53 -6.71 9.27 8.50
CA TYR A 53 -5.67 8.53 7.76
C TYR A 53 -5.54 9.00 6.31
N ILE A 54 -6.48 9.76 5.79
CA ILE A 54 -6.34 10.40 4.48
C ILE A 54 -5.76 11.79 4.71
N LYS A 55 -4.50 11.97 4.38
CA LYS A 55 -3.80 13.23 4.62
C LYS A 55 -4.20 14.31 3.62
N GLY A 56 -4.69 13.92 2.47
CA GLY A 56 -5.09 14.84 1.43
C GLY A 56 -4.81 14.24 0.07
N VAL A 57 -4.41 15.08 -0.86
CA VAL A 57 -4.07 14.66 -2.22
C VAL A 57 -2.72 15.24 -2.62
N ILE A 58 -2.07 14.57 -3.56
CA ILE A 58 -0.83 15.06 -4.17
C ILE A 58 -1.03 15.17 -5.67
N ASN A 59 -0.24 16.05 -6.27
CA ASN A 59 -0.20 16.18 -7.72
C ASN A 59 1.00 15.40 -8.22
N LEU A 60 0.73 14.28 -8.88
CA LEU A 60 1.78 13.43 -9.44
C LEU A 60 1.72 13.54 -10.95
N ARG A 61 2.60 14.37 -11.50
CA ARG A 61 2.71 14.61 -12.93
C ARG A 61 1.36 15.00 -13.57
N GLY A 62 0.65 15.92 -12.91
CA GLY A 62 -0.63 16.40 -13.39
C GLY A 62 -1.83 15.59 -12.97
N LYS A 63 -1.62 14.47 -12.31
CA LYS A 63 -2.70 13.62 -11.83
C LYS A 63 -2.85 13.79 -10.31
N VAL A 64 -4.07 14.05 -9.87
CA VAL A 64 -4.38 14.23 -8.45
C VAL A 64 -4.70 12.85 -7.86
N ILE A 65 -3.93 12.43 -6.87
CA ILE A 65 -4.16 11.15 -6.21
C ILE A 65 -4.27 11.33 -4.71
N PRO A 66 -5.18 10.58 -4.06
CA PRO A 66 -5.29 10.63 -2.60
C PRO A 66 -4.10 9.99 -1.93
N VAL A 67 -3.79 10.46 -0.73
CA VAL A 67 -2.64 10.00 0.05
C VAL A 67 -3.13 9.48 1.39
N MET A 68 -2.83 8.23 1.67
CA MET A 68 -3.21 7.55 2.90
C MET A 68 -1.98 7.34 3.77
N ASP A 69 -2.06 7.78 5.01
CA ASP A 69 -0.99 7.53 5.99
C ASP A 69 -1.24 6.17 6.63
N ILE A 70 -0.31 5.24 6.42
CA ILE A 70 -0.51 3.86 6.87
C ILE A 70 -0.51 3.77 8.40
N ARG A 71 0.31 4.57 9.08
CA ARG A 71 0.29 4.58 10.55
C ARG A 71 -1.11 4.89 11.06
N LEU A 72 -1.71 5.93 10.53
CA LEU A 72 -3.04 6.35 10.95
C LEU A 72 -4.09 5.34 10.53
N ARG A 73 -3.94 4.74 9.35
CA ARG A 73 -4.87 3.70 8.90
C ARG A 73 -4.88 2.49 9.84
N PHE A 74 -3.71 2.17 10.41
CA PHE A 74 -3.58 1.07 11.36
C PHE A 74 -3.91 1.46 12.80
N GLY A 75 -4.32 2.70 13.04
CA GLY A 75 -4.65 3.17 14.38
C GLY A 75 -3.44 3.52 15.23
N MET A 76 -2.28 3.69 14.61
CA MET A 76 -1.06 4.07 15.31
C MET A 76 -0.95 5.59 15.43
N PRO A 77 -0.19 6.09 16.41
CA PRO A 77 0.02 7.53 16.53
C PRO A 77 0.72 8.11 15.28
N ALA A 78 0.37 9.35 14.96
CA ALA A 78 1.01 10.06 13.87
C ALA A 78 2.50 10.26 14.17
N ARG A 79 3.30 10.32 13.11
CA ARG A 79 4.72 10.59 13.20
C ARG A 79 5.07 11.65 12.17
N ASP A 80 5.98 12.56 12.54
CA ASP A 80 6.46 13.56 11.60
C ASP A 80 7.18 12.88 10.43
N TYR A 81 6.97 13.40 9.23
CA TYR A 81 7.63 12.86 8.06
C TYR A 81 9.06 13.36 8.02
N ASP A 82 9.96 12.50 7.60
CA ASP A 82 11.39 12.84 7.51
C ASP A 82 11.93 12.47 6.13
N GLU A 83 13.24 12.52 5.99
CA GLU A 83 13.88 12.26 4.69
C GLU A 83 13.75 10.82 4.22
N ARG A 84 13.42 9.89 5.12
CA ARG A 84 13.23 8.47 4.78
C ARG A 84 11.79 8.15 4.41
N THR A 85 10.87 9.02 4.79
CA THR A 85 9.45 8.82 4.51
C THR A 85 9.22 8.74 3.02
N CYS A 86 8.52 7.72 2.59
CA CYS A 86 8.25 7.47 1.18
C CYS A 86 6.76 7.31 0.92
N VAL A 87 6.37 7.53 -0.32
CA VAL A 87 5.03 7.26 -0.78
C VAL A 87 5.10 6.11 -1.77
N ILE A 88 4.41 5.02 -1.46
CA ILE A 88 4.26 3.90 -2.38
C ILE A 88 2.97 4.14 -3.16
N VAL A 89 3.10 4.40 -4.45
CA VAL A 89 1.93 4.61 -5.30
C VAL A 89 1.41 3.25 -5.73
N VAL A 90 0.20 2.92 -5.30
CA VAL A 90 -0.41 1.62 -5.59
C VAL A 90 -1.65 1.82 -6.44
N HIS A 91 -1.98 0.77 -7.17
CA HIS A 91 -3.23 0.73 -7.92
C HIS A 91 -3.98 -0.54 -7.57
N PHE A 92 -5.30 -0.43 -7.56
CA PHE A 92 -6.20 -1.57 -7.39
C PHE A 92 -7.42 -1.30 -8.25
N LYS A 93 -7.60 -2.13 -9.27
CA LYS A 93 -8.61 -1.86 -10.31
C LYS A 93 -8.32 -0.49 -10.92
N GLU A 94 -9.27 0.44 -10.86
CA GLU A 94 -9.10 1.77 -11.45
C GLU A 94 -8.63 2.83 -10.45
N ASN A 95 -8.43 2.43 -9.21
CA ASN A 95 -8.06 3.36 -8.14
C ASN A 95 -6.55 3.44 -7.96
N ILE A 96 -6.04 4.65 -7.83
CA ILE A 96 -4.63 4.91 -7.57
C ILE A 96 -4.54 5.70 -6.27
N VAL A 97 -3.73 5.22 -5.34
CA VAL A 97 -3.59 5.81 -4.01
C VAL A 97 -2.11 5.81 -3.64
N GLY A 98 -1.67 6.88 -3.00
CA GLY A 98 -0.33 6.94 -2.42
C GLY A 98 -0.37 6.50 -0.97
N LEU A 99 0.50 5.57 -0.60
CA LEU A 99 0.61 5.07 0.78
C LEU A 99 1.86 5.63 1.41
N VAL A 100 1.70 6.42 2.48
CA VAL A 100 2.84 6.98 3.21
C VAL A 100 3.35 5.94 4.20
N VAL A 101 4.61 5.58 4.07
CA VAL A 101 5.27 4.60 4.94
C VAL A 101 6.54 5.21 5.54
N ASP A 102 7.02 4.65 6.64
CA ASP A 102 8.19 5.19 7.33
C ASP A 102 9.44 5.09 6.46
N THR A 103 9.64 3.93 5.86
CA THR A 103 10.74 3.72 4.91
C THR A 103 10.48 2.46 4.11
N VAL A 104 11.04 2.44 2.91
CA VAL A 104 10.96 1.27 2.02
C VAL A 104 12.27 0.50 2.18
N SER A 105 12.20 -0.82 2.18
CA SER A 105 13.35 -1.69 2.36
C SER A 105 13.80 -2.29 1.03
N GLU A 106 13.17 -3.38 0.61
CA GLU A 106 13.63 -4.12 -0.57
C GLU A 106 12.49 -4.93 -1.19
N VAL A 107 12.76 -5.49 -2.36
CA VAL A 107 11.84 -6.43 -3.00
C VAL A 107 12.33 -7.83 -2.68
N LEU A 108 11.42 -8.65 -2.16
CA LEU A 108 11.73 -10.03 -1.78
C LEU A 108 10.78 -11.00 -2.48
N ASP A 109 11.29 -12.20 -2.71
CA ASP A 109 10.44 -13.31 -3.12
C ASP A 109 9.89 -14.00 -1.88
N ILE A 110 8.58 -14.10 -1.79
CA ILE A 110 7.92 -14.83 -0.70
C ILE A 110 7.01 -15.86 -1.36
N PRO A 111 7.48 -17.11 -1.52
CA PRO A 111 6.66 -18.14 -2.12
C PRO A 111 5.38 -18.36 -1.33
N GLU A 112 4.32 -18.70 -2.04
CA GLU A 112 3.02 -18.93 -1.42
C GLU A 112 3.08 -19.94 -0.26
N ALA A 113 3.94 -20.94 -0.39
CA ALA A 113 4.12 -21.95 0.66
C ALA A 113 4.68 -21.36 1.96
N ASP A 114 5.37 -20.21 1.87
CA ASP A 114 5.96 -19.56 3.04
C ASP A 114 5.05 -18.48 3.62
N VAL A 115 3.85 -18.32 3.09
CA VAL A 115 2.89 -17.35 3.58
C VAL A 115 1.80 -18.08 4.38
N GLU A 116 1.67 -17.73 5.65
CA GLU A 116 0.65 -18.30 6.51
C GLU A 116 -0.61 -17.42 6.45
N ASN A 117 -1.76 -18.06 6.34
CA ASN A 117 -3.02 -17.35 6.14
C ASN A 117 -3.41 -16.53 7.37
N SER A 118 -3.94 -15.34 7.14
CA SER A 118 -4.34 -14.42 8.21
C SER A 118 -5.47 -14.93 9.09
N GLN A 119 -6.22 -15.92 8.64
CA GLN A 119 -7.32 -16.47 9.46
C GLN A 119 -6.85 -16.97 10.81
N ASN A 120 -5.58 -17.33 10.91
CA ASN A 120 -4.98 -17.79 12.16
C ASN A 120 -4.58 -16.66 13.10
N PHE A 121 -4.53 -15.43 12.61
CA PHE A 121 -4.02 -14.28 13.36
C PHE A 121 -5.02 -13.16 13.52
N ASN A 122 -6.15 -13.25 12.85
CA ASN A 122 -7.08 -12.13 12.74
C ASN A 122 -7.90 -12.01 14.01
N GLN A 123 -7.33 -11.30 14.98
CA GLN A 123 -7.91 -11.19 16.31
C GLN A 123 -8.57 -9.83 16.57
N SER A 124 -8.31 -8.84 15.73
CA SER A 124 -8.85 -7.49 15.94
C SER A 124 -9.15 -6.80 14.62
N ALA A 125 -10.03 -5.81 14.68
CA ALA A 125 -10.39 -5.01 13.50
C ALA A 125 -9.18 -4.30 12.92
N GLU A 126 -8.23 -3.91 13.76
CA GLU A 126 -7.03 -3.20 13.34
C GLU A 126 -6.13 -4.05 12.45
N ARG A 127 -6.24 -5.36 12.55
CA ARG A 127 -5.41 -6.30 11.77
C ARG A 127 -6.11 -6.83 10.53
N ASN A 128 -7.29 -6.31 10.22
CA ASN A 128 -8.05 -6.76 9.06
C ASN A 128 -7.41 -6.42 7.73
N PHE A 129 -6.33 -5.65 7.74
CA PHE A 129 -5.60 -5.28 6.54
C PHE A 129 -4.49 -6.27 6.20
N ILE A 130 -4.27 -7.27 7.04
CA ILE A 130 -3.22 -8.26 6.88
C ILE A 130 -3.86 -9.54 6.35
N CYS A 131 -3.42 -10.01 5.20
CA CYS A 131 -3.95 -11.23 4.62
C CYS A 131 -3.07 -12.45 4.85
N GLY A 132 -1.86 -12.26 5.37
CA GLY A 132 -0.98 -13.37 5.65
C GLY A 132 0.30 -12.90 6.32
N MET A 133 1.12 -13.86 6.74
CA MET A 133 2.44 -13.59 7.29
C MET A 133 3.47 -14.40 6.56
N GLY A 134 4.41 -13.72 5.92
CA GLY A 134 5.50 -14.35 5.20
C GLY A 134 6.68 -14.58 6.12
N LYS A 135 7.27 -15.76 6.05
CA LYS A 135 8.44 -16.11 6.86
C LYS A 135 9.67 -16.12 5.97
N ILE A 136 10.59 -15.19 6.21
CA ILE A 136 11.83 -15.08 5.45
C ILE A 136 12.98 -14.89 6.42
N HIS A 137 13.95 -15.81 6.40
CA HIS A 137 15.19 -15.72 7.21
C HIS A 137 14.90 -15.43 8.68
N ASP A 138 13.97 -16.19 9.28
CA ASP A 138 13.55 -16.05 10.68
C ASP A 138 12.85 -14.72 10.99
N GLN A 139 12.55 -13.94 9.96
CA GLN A 139 11.79 -12.69 10.11
C GLN A 139 10.39 -12.89 9.58
N ILE A 140 9.47 -12.13 10.15
CA ILE A 140 8.07 -12.17 9.73
C ILE A 140 7.75 -10.87 9.01
N LYS A 141 7.18 -11.00 7.81
CA LYS A 141 6.69 -9.87 7.03
C LYS A 141 5.17 -9.98 6.96
N MET A 142 4.47 -8.96 7.43
CA MET A 142 3.01 -8.96 7.39
C MET A 142 2.54 -8.52 6.01
N VAL A 143 1.84 -9.41 5.33
CA VAL A 143 1.40 -9.17 3.95
C VAL A 143 0.10 -8.37 3.96
N ILE A 144 0.12 -7.24 3.27
CA ILE A 144 -1.01 -6.31 3.22
C ILE A 144 -2.01 -6.76 2.15
N ASP A 145 -3.28 -6.75 2.51
CA ASP A 145 -4.39 -6.90 1.57
C ASP A 145 -4.75 -5.51 1.06
N VAL A 146 -4.35 -5.19 -0.17
CA VAL A 146 -4.54 -3.86 -0.75
C VAL A 146 -6.03 -3.52 -0.85
N ASN A 147 -6.86 -4.49 -1.24
CA ASN A 147 -8.30 -4.25 -1.33
C ASN A 147 -8.87 -3.85 0.03
N ALA A 148 -8.53 -4.59 1.08
CA ALA A 148 -9.01 -4.28 2.42
C ALA A 148 -8.47 -2.92 2.90
N LEU A 149 -7.20 -2.64 2.62
CA LEU A 149 -6.57 -1.39 3.03
C LEU A 149 -7.28 -0.19 2.42
N LEU A 150 -7.60 -0.24 1.14
CA LEU A 150 -8.16 0.89 0.41
C LEU A 150 -9.66 1.05 0.62
N PHE A 151 -10.40 -0.04 0.79
CA PHE A 151 -11.87 0.02 0.70
C PHE A 151 -12.62 -0.43 1.96
N ARG A 152 -11.95 -1.12 2.88
CA ARG A 152 -12.64 -1.54 4.10
C ARG A 152 -13.06 -0.32 4.91
N ASP A 153 -14.27 -0.35 5.41
CA ASP A 153 -14.94 0.67 6.22
C ASP A 153 -15.38 1.89 5.45
N ASP A 154 -14.92 2.08 4.21
CA ASP A 154 -15.22 3.32 3.57
C ASP A 154 -15.41 3.23 2.09
N LEU A 155 -16.54 3.65 1.69
CA LEU A 155 -16.75 4.11 0.34
C LEU A 155 -16.02 5.43 0.09
N LEU A 156 -15.23 5.91 1.09
CA LEU A 156 -14.64 7.25 1.05
C LEU A 156 -13.67 7.48 -0.09
N ILE A 157 -12.85 6.50 -0.41
CA ILE A 157 -11.93 6.66 -1.54
C ILE A 157 -12.73 6.72 -2.85
N ASN A 158 -13.75 5.88 -2.97
CA ASN A 158 -14.66 5.95 -4.11
C ASN A 158 -15.44 7.25 -4.13
N ASP A 159 -15.90 7.70 -2.97
CA ASP A 159 -16.62 8.96 -2.84
C ASP A 159 -15.73 10.14 -3.22
N MET A 160 -14.48 10.13 -2.82
CA MET A 160 -13.53 11.16 -3.19
C MET A 160 -13.32 11.21 -4.71
N SER A 161 -13.17 10.05 -5.34
CA SER A 161 -13.03 9.97 -6.78
C SER A 161 -14.29 10.48 -7.49
N ALA A 162 -15.46 10.10 -7.00
CA ALA A 162 -16.73 10.56 -7.54
C ALA A 162 -16.90 12.07 -7.37
N THR A 163 -16.48 12.61 -6.21
CA THR A 163 -16.54 14.03 -5.95
C THR A 163 -15.62 14.80 -6.89
N ASP A 164 -14.43 14.29 -7.12
CA ASP A 164 -13.48 14.90 -8.05
C ASP A 164 -14.05 14.93 -9.47
N GLU A 165 -14.70 13.85 -9.89
CA GLU A 165 -15.35 13.81 -11.19
C GLU A 165 -16.46 14.84 -11.30
N LYS A 166 -17.24 15.00 -10.25
CA LYS A 166 -18.33 15.99 -10.25
C LYS A 166 -17.81 17.41 -10.21
N ALA A 167 -16.68 17.62 -9.52
CA ALA A 167 -16.06 18.93 -9.42
C ALA A 167 -15.33 19.32 -10.69
N GLY A 168 -14.93 18.35 -11.47
CA GLY A 168 -14.28 18.59 -12.75
C GLY A 168 -15.28 18.80 -13.83
#